data_a835b9018b644dca90af8f426e22344f
#
_entry.id   a835b9018b644dca90af8f426e22344f
#
_cell.length_a   1.000
_cell.length_b   1.000
_cell.length_c   1.000
_cell.angle_alpha   90.00
_cell.angle_beta   90.00
_cell.angle_gamma   90.00
#
_symmetry.space_group_name_H-M   'P 1'
#
loop_
_entity.id
_entity.type
_entity.pdbx_description
1 polymer ?
#
loop_
_entity_poly.entity_id
_entity_poly.type
_entity_poly.pdbx_seq_one_letter_code
_entity_poly.pdbx_strand_id
1 'polypeptide(L)'
;MFKIEKSGDLTKTFDFLKRMSSDELFQSLSRYGQKGVKALSAATPQDTGKTASSWEYKVKMERKPSITWYNTNVVNGFKVAVGIQIGHGTAGGGYVQGIDYINPALRPLFQEIANEVWKEVTR
;
A
#
# COMPACT_ATOMS: atom_id res chain seq x y z
N MET A 1 -5.07 -7.92 -7.25
CA MET A 1 -3.91 -7.09 -6.86
C MET A 1 -4.38 -5.68 -6.58
N PHE A 2 -4.04 -5.17 -5.43
CA PHE A 2 -4.39 -3.80 -5.09
C PHE A 2 -3.15 -2.92 -5.24
N LYS A 3 -3.21 -1.99 -6.18
CA LYS A 3 -2.09 -1.09 -6.46
C LYS A 3 -2.46 0.32 -6.01
N ILE A 4 -1.67 0.89 -5.13
CA ILE A 4 -1.85 2.27 -4.69
C ILE A 4 -0.86 3.14 -5.46
N GLU A 5 -1.41 4.01 -6.29
CA GLU A 5 -0.63 5.02 -6.99
C GLU A 5 -1.08 6.38 -6.54
N LYS A 6 -0.13 7.20 -6.13
CA LYS A 6 -0.38 8.59 -5.84
C LYS A 6 0.45 9.41 -6.82
N SER A 7 -0.22 9.99 -7.81
CA SER A 7 0.43 10.87 -8.77
C SER A 7 0.45 12.31 -8.24
N GLY A 8 1.32 13.13 -8.80
CA GLY A 8 1.43 14.55 -8.43
C GLY A 8 2.35 14.77 -7.25
N ASP A 9 1.86 14.62 -6.04
CA ASP A 9 2.60 14.92 -4.81
C ASP A 9 3.89 14.10 -4.66
N LEU A 10 3.94 12.90 -5.23
CA LEU A 10 5.08 12.03 -5.16
C LEU A 10 6.04 12.14 -6.34
N THR A 11 5.73 12.93 -7.38
CA THR A 11 6.59 13.08 -8.55
C THR A 11 7.97 13.59 -8.18
N LYS A 12 8.05 14.66 -7.39
CA LYS A 12 9.33 15.20 -6.92
C LYS A 12 10.06 14.21 -6.01
N THR A 13 9.33 13.45 -5.21
CA THR A 13 9.87 12.40 -4.36
C THR A 13 10.53 11.32 -5.20
N PHE A 14 9.87 10.85 -6.25
CA PHE A 14 10.43 9.85 -7.15
C PHE A 14 11.62 10.40 -7.95
N ASP A 15 11.57 11.65 -8.39
CA ASP A 15 12.70 12.27 -9.07
C ASP A 15 13.92 12.37 -8.16
N PHE A 16 13.71 12.69 -6.89
CA PHE A 16 14.77 12.69 -5.89
C PHE A 16 15.33 11.29 -5.68
N LEU A 17 14.46 10.29 -5.52
CA LEU A 17 14.86 8.90 -5.29
C LEU A 17 15.64 8.33 -6.48
N LYS A 18 15.35 8.79 -7.71
CA LYS A 18 16.09 8.37 -8.90
C LYS A 18 17.54 8.84 -8.92
N ARG A 19 17.91 9.84 -8.11
CA ARG A 19 19.30 10.29 -7.99
C ARG A 19 20.12 9.36 -7.10
N MET A 20 19.47 8.49 -6.36
CA MET A 20 20.14 7.48 -5.55
C MET A 20 20.65 6.35 -6.43
N SER A 21 21.61 5.57 -5.93
CA SER A 21 21.99 4.33 -6.62
C SER A 21 20.79 3.37 -6.65
N SER A 22 20.80 2.45 -7.62
CA SER A 22 19.73 1.46 -7.73
C SER A 22 19.57 0.64 -6.47
N ASP A 23 20.68 0.27 -5.82
CA ASP A 23 20.63 -0.51 -4.58
C ASP A 23 20.02 0.29 -3.43
N GLU A 24 20.44 1.55 -3.27
CA GLU A 24 19.88 2.43 -2.25
C GLU A 24 18.39 2.66 -2.45
N LEU A 25 18.00 2.90 -3.71
CA LEU A 25 16.59 3.10 -4.06
C LEU A 25 15.76 1.85 -3.74
N PHE A 26 16.26 0.68 -4.16
CA PHE A 26 15.56 -0.58 -3.88
C PHE A 26 15.39 -0.81 -2.38
N GLN A 27 16.44 -0.57 -1.58
CA GLN A 27 16.37 -0.73 -0.14
C GLN A 27 15.36 0.23 0.49
N SER A 28 15.34 1.48 0.04
CA SER A 28 14.38 2.47 0.54
C SER A 28 12.95 2.08 0.21
N LEU A 29 12.68 1.67 -1.03
CA LEU A 29 11.35 1.24 -1.45
C LEU A 29 10.93 -0.03 -0.71
N SER A 30 11.84 -0.97 -0.48
CA SER A 30 11.55 -2.18 0.28
C SER A 30 11.20 -1.86 1.74
N ARG A 31 11.89 -0.92 2.34
CA ARG A 31 11.58 -0.47 3.70
C ARG A 31 10.18 0.14 3.78
N TYR A 32 9.83 1.00 2.84
CA TYR A 32 8.48 1.58 2.78
C TYR A 32 7.43 0.52 2.49
N GLY A 33 7.76 -0.45 1.63
CA GLY A 33 6.88 -1.59 1.36
C GLY A 33 6.55 -2.37 2.62
N GLN A 34 7.55 -2.70 3.43
CA GLN A 34 7.36 -3.40 4.69
C GLN A 34 6.53 -2.58 5.69
N LYS A 35 6.79 -1.29 5.79
CA LYS A 35 6.00 -0.40 6.66
C LYS A 35 4.55 -0.35 6.23
N GLY A 36 4.29 -0.32 4.92
CA GLY A 36 2.93 -0.36 4.38
C GLY A 36 2.22 -1.67 4.71
N VAL A 37 2.91 -2.79 4.61
CA VAL A 37 2.34 -4.10 4.99
C VAL A 37 1.94 -4.10 6.45
N LYS A 38 2.80 -3.60 7.34
CA LYS A 38 2.47 -3.53 8.77
C LYS A 38 1.27 -2.64 9.04
N ALA A 39 1.21 -1.47 8.40
CA ALA A 39 0.11 -0.54 8.57
C ALA A 39 -1.20 -1.12 8.06
N LEU A 40 -1.19 -1.75 6.89
CA LEU A 40 -2.36 -2.39 6.30
C LEU A 40 -2.83 -3.57 7.15
N SER A 41 -1.90 -4.39 7.63
CA SER A 41 -2.23 -5.52 8.50
C SER A 41 -2.90 -5.04 9.79
N ALA A 42 -2.35 -4.01 10.42
CA ALA A 42 -2.91 -3.46 11.65
C ALA A 42 -4.28 -2.83 11.46
N ALA A 43 -4.55 -2.24 10.30
CA ALA A 43 -5.81 -1.55 10.02
C ALA A 43 -6.90 -2.48 9.49
N THR A 44 -6.54 -3.67 8.99
CA THR A 44 -7.50 -4.61 8.41
C THR A 44 -8.44 -5.14 9.49
N PRO A 45 -9.77 -5.06 9.31
CA PRO A 45 -10.71 -5.66 10.24
C PRO A 45 -10.45 -7.16 10.39
N GLN A 46 -10.41 -7.63 11.64
CA GLN A 46 -9.99 -9.00 11.93
C GLN A 46 -11.16 -9.86 12.42
N ASP A 47 -11.81 -10.55 11.50
CA ASP A 47 -12.72 -11.63 11.90
C ASP A 47 -11.93 -12.92 12.13
N THR A 48 -11.08 -13.32 11.17
CA THR A 48 -10.29 -14.53 11.27
C THR A 48 -8.78 -14.28 11.33
N GLY A 49 -8.35 -13.04 11.10
CA GLY A 49 -6.94 -12.69 10.99
C GLY A 49 -6.30 -13.06 9.66
N LYS A 50 -6.97 -13.83 8.81
CA LYS A 50 -6.39 -14.30 7.54
C LYS A 50 -6.13 -13.13 6.59
N THR A 51 -7.09 -12.23 6.41
CA THR A 51 -6.91 -11.07 5.55
C THR A 51 -5.81 -10.16 6.09
N ALA A 52 -5.81 -9.90 7.39
CA ALA A 52 -4.79 -9.06 8.03
C ALA A 52 -3.37 -9.61 7.84
N SER A 53 -3.21 -10.93 7.85
CA SER A 53 -1.91 -11.60 7.72
C SER A 53 -1.51 -11.90 6.29
N SER A 54 -2.33 -11.53 5.31
CA SER A 54 -2.10 -11.86 3.90
C SER A 54 -1.62 -10.68 3.06
N TRP A 55 -1.27 -9.56 3.67
CA TRP A 55 -0.72 -8.42 2.95
C TRP A 55 0.72 -8.66 2.55
N GLU A 56 1.04 -8.31 1.31
CA GLU A 56 2.39 -8.38 0.76
C GLU A 56 2.67 -7.13 -0.06
N TYR A 57 3.94 -6.91 -0.38
CA TYR A 57 4.32 -5.81 -1.25
C TYR A 57 5.26 -6.31 -2.35
N LYS A 58 5.32 -5.53 -3.43
CA LYS A 58 6.21 -5.77 -4.54
C LYS A 58 6.81 -4.46 -5.00
N VAL A 59 8.13 -4.43 -5.18
CA VAL A 59 8.83 -3.27 -5.70
C VAL A 59 9.18 -3.53 -7.16
N LYS A 60 8.86 -2.59 -8.04
CA LYS A 60 9.29 -2.62 -9.44
C LYS A 60 10.32 -1.53 -9.66
N MET A 61 11.48 -1.93 -10.15
CA MET A 61 12.60 -1.03 -10.49
C MET A 61 12.60 -0.71 -11.98
N GLU A 62 11.52 -0.11 -12.44
CA GLU A 62 11.35 0.31 -13.82
C GLU A 62 11.69 1.79 -13.97
N ARG A 63 11.46 2.36 -15.17
CA ARG A 63 11.66 3.78 -15.44
C ARG A 63 10.95 4.67 -14.42
N LYS A 64 9.75 4.26 -13.98
CA LYS A 64 9.05 4.84 -12.84
C LYS A 64 9.00 3.79 -11.74
N PRO A 65 9.91 3.84 -10.77
CA PRO A 65 9.86 2.88 -9.66
C PRO A 65 8.54 2.93 -8.93
N SER A 66 8.06 1.77 -8.52
CA SER A 66 6.75 1.69 -7.86
C SER A 66 6.75 0.63 -6.77
N ILE A 67 5.86 0.83 -5.81
CA ILE A 67 5.53 -0.15 -4.78
C ILE A 67 4.08 -0.53 -4.99
N THR A 68 3.81 -1.83 -5.02
CA THR A 68 2.44 -2.36 -5.08
C THR A 68 2.19 -3.16 -3.82
N TRP A 69 1.14 -2.83 -3.09
CA TRP A 69 0.66 -3.66 -1.98
C TRP A 69 -0.52 -4.47 -2.47
N TYR A 70 -0.53 -5.74 -2.11
CA TYR A 70 -1.61 -6.64 -2.50
C TYR A 70 -1.90 -7.62 -1.37
N ASN A 71 -3.08 -8.20 -1.41
CA ASN A 71 -3.51 -9.17 -0.42
C ASN A 71 -3.78 -10.50 -1.10
N THR A 72 -3.19 -11.58 -0.58
CA THR A 72 -3.28 -12.91 -1.16
C THR A 72 -4.57 -13.65 -0.77
N ASN A 73 -5.37 -13.10 0.12
CA ASN A 73 -6.61 -13.74 0.54
C ASN A 73 -7.71 -13.55 -0.52
N VAL A 74 -7.77 -14.51 -1.44
CA VAL A 74 -8.78 -14.56 -2.50
C VAL A 74 -9.58 -15.83 -2.30
N VAL A 75 -10.91 -15.72 -2.23
CA VAL A 75 -11.82 -16.83 -2.03
C VAL A 75 -12.76 -16.93 -3.23
N ASN A 76 -12.69 -18.00 -3.99
CA ASN A 76 -13.50 -18.20 -5.19
C ASN A 76 -13.45 -17.02 -6.15
N GLY A 77 -12.26 -16.45 -6.37
CA GLY A 77 -12.06 -15.28 -7.22
C GLY A 77 -12.40 -13.94 -6.56
N PHE A 78 -12.94 -13.96 -5.35
CA PHE A 78 -13.31 -12.74 -4.63
C PHE A 78 -12.12 -12.24 -3.79
N LYS A 79 -11.72 -11.00 -4.04
CA LYS A 79 -10.64 -10.33 -3.31
C LYS A 79 -11.18 -9.77 -2.01
N VAL A 80 -10.95 -10.48 -0.92
CA VAL A 80 -11.56 -10.17 0.38
C VAL A 80 -11.18 -8.77 0.87
N ALA A 81 -9.90 -8.41 0.79
CA ALA A 81 -9.43 -7.10 1.28
C ALA A 81 -10.10 -5.93 0.57
N VAL A 82 -10.28 -6.03 -0.74
CA VAL A 82 -10.96 -5.00 -1.53
C VAL A 82 -12.45 -4.98 -1.21
N GLY A 83 -13.07 -6.15 -1.03
CA GLY A 83 -14.47 -6.25 -0.66
C GLY A 83 -14.77 -5.58 0.67
N ILE A 84 -13.88 -5.68 1.65
CA ILE A 84 -14.02 -4.99 2.92
C ILE A 84 -13.97 -3.47 2.73
N GLN A 85 -13.07 -3.00 1.86
CA GLN A 85 -12.90 -1.57 1.62
C GLN A 85 -14.11 -0.94 0.92
N ILE A 86 -14.59 -1.55 -0.15
CA ILE A 86 -15.62 -0.96 -1.01
C ILE A 86 -17.02 -1.50 -0.77
N GLY A 87 -17.16 -2.55 0.04
CA GLY A 87 -18.42 -3.23 0.24
C GLY A 87 -18.68 -4.31 -0.80
N HIS A 88 -19.61 -5.18 -0.52
CA HIS A 88 -19.93 -6.29 -1.41
C HIS A 88 -21.33 -6.85 -1.13
N GLY A 89 -21.89 -7.51 -2.15
CA GLY A 89 -23.13 -8.25 -2.01
C GLY A 89 -22.92 -9.57 -1.27
N THR A 90 -23.96 -10.09 -0.65
CA THR A 90 -23.95 -11.39 0.02
C THR A 90 -24.75 -12.41 -0.78
N ALA A 91 -24.52 -13.70 -0.53
CA ALA A 91 -25.20 -14.78 -1.20
C ALA A 91 -26.74 -14.77 -0.96
N GLY A 92 -27.18 -14.19 0.16
CA GLY A 92 -28.59 -14.06 0.49
C GLY A 92 -29.30 -12.84 -0.08
N GLY A 93 -28.66 -12.08 -0.97
CA GLY A 93 -29.20 -10.87 -1.58
C GLY A 93 -28.99 -9.60 -0.75
N GLY A 94 -28.30 -9.70 0.39
CA GLY A 94 -27.92 -8.54 1.19
C GLY A 94 -26.68 -7.85 0.68
N TYR A 95 -26.29 -6.78 1.37
CA TYR A 95 -25.11 -5.99 1.04
C TYR A 95 -24.36 -5.62 2.31
N VAL A 96 -23.03 -5.78 2.28
CA VAL A 96 -22.16 -5.31 3.37
C VAL A 96 -21.51 -4.01 2.95
N GLN A 97 -21.73 -2.96 3.73
CA GLN A 97 -21.18 -1.65 3.45
C GLN A 97 -19.66 -1.67 3.62
N GLY A 98 -18.97 -1.02 2.69
CA GLY A 98 -17.53 -0.91 2.74
C GLY A 98 -17.05 0.07 3.77
N ILE A 99 -15.84 -0.18 4.29
CA ILE A 99 -15.12 0.72 5.17
C ILE A 99 -13.73 0.91 4.59
N ASP A 100 -13.40 2.14 4.18
CA ASP A 100 -12.07 2.41 3.67
C ASP A 100 -11.07 2.43 4.83
N TYR A 101 -10.38 1.31 5.02
CA TYR A 101 -9.31 1.19 5.99
C TYR A 101 -7.94 1.32 5.36
N ILE A 102 -7.84 1.20 4.03
CA ILE A 102 -6.58 1.15 3.29
C ILE A 102 -5.95 2.54 3.17
N ASN A 103 -6.70 3.52 2.68
CA ASN A 103 -6.17 4.87 2.49
C ASN A 103 -5.74 5.52 3.81
N PRO A 104 -6.56 5.47 4.89
CA PRO A 104 -6.11 5.99 6.18
C PRO A 104 -4.88 5.29 6.75
N ALA A 105 -4.73 3.98 6.51
CA ALA A 105 -3.58 3.22 7.00
C ALA A 105 -2.28 3.67 6.33
N LEU A 106 -2.32 3.98 5.03
CA LEU A 106 -1.14 4.35 4.27
C LEU A 106 -0.81 5.85 4.31
N ARG A 107 -1.75 6.69 4.73
CA ARG A 107 -1.54 8.14 4.78
C ARG A 107 -0.35 8.54 5.65
N PRO A 108 -0.16 8.00 6.88
CA PRO A 108 1.03 8.32 7.68
C PRO A 108 2.33 7.91 6.99
N LEU A 109 2.32 6.79 6.27
CA LEU A 109 3.49 6.34 5.53
C LEU A 109 3.86 7.31 4.41
N PHE A 110 2.88 7.76 3.63
CA PHE A 110 3.12 8.75 2.59
C PHE A 110 3.65 10.06 3.17
N GLN A 111 3.13 10.47 4.33
CA GLN A 111 3.63 11.65 5.03
C GLN A 111 5.08 11.47 5.49
N GLU A 112 5.42 10.29 5.99
CA GLU A 112 6.79 9.96 6.38
C GLU A 112 7.74 10.05 5.19
N ILE A 113 7.35 9.49 4.05
CA ILE A 113 8.15 9.53 2.82
C ILE A 113 8.37 11.00 2.40
N ALA A 114 7.32 11.80 2.39
CA ALA A 114 7.41 13.21 2.02
C ALA A 114 8.35 13.96 2.97
N ASN A 115 8.27 13.70 4.27
CA ASN A 115 9.13 14.35 5.27
C ASN A 115 10.60 13.97 5.10
N GLU A 116 10.88 12.70 4.85
CA GLU A 116 12.26 12.25 4.63
C GLU A 116 12.87 12.91 3.39
N VAL A 117 12.12 12.99 2.31
CA VAL A 117 12.57 13.65 1.09
C VAL A 117 12.81 15.14 1.34
N TRP A 118 11.90 15.79 2.05
CA TRP A 118 12.03 17.22 2.37
C TRP A 118 13.32 17.50 3.16
N LYS A 119 13.65 16.66 4.13
CA LYS A 119 14.89 16.80 4.90
C LYS A 119 16.13 16.73 4.01
N GLU A 120 16.14 15.80 3.07
CA GLU A 120 17.28 15.63 2.17
C GLU A 120 17.42 16.78 1.18
N VAL A 121 16.31 17.32 0.70
CA VAL A 121 16.29 18.42 -0.28
C VAL A 121 16.66 19.76 0.36
N THR A 122 16.37 19.95 1.66
CA THR A 122 16.62 21.22 2.36
C THR A 122 17.92 21.25 3.14
N ARG A 123 18.76 20.25 3.06
CA ARG A 123 20.08 20.24 3.67
C ARG A 123 21.01 21.29 3.08
#